data_411f51e0387d0a2366ca0433d367442b
#
_entry.id   411f51e0387d0a2366ca0433d367442b
#
_cell.length_a   1.000
_cell.length_b   1.000
_cell.length_c   1.000
_cell.angle_alpha   90.00
_cell.angle_beta   90.00
_cell.angle_gamma   90.00
#
_symmetry.space_group_name_H-M   'P 1'
#
loop_
_entity.id
_entity.type
_entity.pdbx_description
1 polymer ?
#
loop_
_entity_poly.entity_id
_entity_poly.type
_entity_poly.pdbx_seq_one_letter_code
_entity_poly.pdbx_strand_id
1 'polypeptide(L)'
;MYYGHCLLMTMFFSGRAVTRFGSKYVLRVAIVFYAIALTNIGLVQHPWQLALCLFILGICGNMSNISVNTQGINAEALFGRPIMSSFHGVWSLSGFIGATIGSQMVKFHIVPYLHFCIIASLVIIMMFIFNRYLIITPTSKVSASFKGIKKPERILVKLGVIGFCCMSCEGCMFDWSGVYFKEVVKAEGSLVPLGLMSFMIMMATGRFVGDHLAAKFGRKKMVQLAGILIFSGMLFAVIFPYIITATIGFLMVGFGTSTIIPLLYSTVGRVQLKTAKGIAIATVSSISFLGFFVGPPLIGYIAQLAGLQYSFAVMACLGLGVSILISKVEEIE
;
A
#
# COMPACT_ATOMS: atom_id res chain seq x y z
N MET A 1 -17.37 -2.69 -4.31
CA MET A 1 -17.49 -3.48 -3.06
C MET A 1 -17.00 -4.93 -3.20
N TYR A 2 -17.22 -5.62 -4.30
CA TYR A 2 -16.75 -7.01 -4.52
C TYR A 2 -15.23 -7.22 -4.57
N TYR A 3 -14.47 -6.21 -4.97
CA TYR A 3 -13.01 -6.27 -5.06
C TYR A 3 -12.31 -6.49 -3.72
N GLY A 4 -12.78 -5.83 -2.66
CA GLY A 4 -12.15 -5.88 -1.35
C GLY A 4 -12.17 -7.26 -0.69
N HIS A 5 -13.30 -7.97 -0.77
CA HIS A 5 -13.42 -9.30 -0.18
C HIS A 5 -12.55 -10.34 -0.90
N CYS A 6 -12.48 -10.28 -2.24
CA CYS A 6 -11.58 -11.13 -3.03
C CYS A 6 -10.11 -10.88 -2.70
N LEU A 7 -9.72 -9.62 -2.54
CA LEU A 7 -8.34 -9.23 -2.23
C LEU A 7 -7.89 -9.82 -0.89
N LEU A 8 -8.71 -9.72 0.14
CA LEU A 8 -8.38 -10.22 1.49
C LEU A 8 -8.27 -11.74 1.55
N MET A 9 -9.21 -12.47 0.94
CA MET A 9 -9.15 -13.93 0.88
C MET A 9 -7.90 -14.39 0.12
N THR A 10 -7.57 -13.76 -0.99
CA THR A 10 -6.43 -14.15 -1.82
C THR A 10 -5.08 -13.82 -1.18
N MET A 11 -4.97 -12.83 -0.29
CA MET A 11 -3.72 -12.51 0.41
C MET A 11 -3.21 -13.68 1.26
N PHE A 12 -4.11 -14.37 1.95
CA PHE A 12 -3.73 -15.51 2.79
C PHE A 12 -3.21 -16.70 1.95
N PHE A 13 -3.85 -16.97 0.80
CA PHE A 13 -3.36 -17.98 -0.15
C PHE A 13 -2.04 -17.58 -0.77
N SER A 14 -1.86 -16.30 -1.10
CA SER A 14 -0.63 -15.76 -1.66
C SER A 14 0.56 -15.93 -0.71
N GLY A 15 0.37 -15.64 0.58
CA GLY A 15 1.41 -15.84 1.60
C GLY A 15 1.85 -17.30 1.72
N ARG A 16 0.89 -18.23 1.65
CA ARG A 16 1.19 -19.68 1.65
C ARG A 16 1.91 -20.12 0.38
N ALA A 17 1.48 -19.64 -0.79
CA ALA A 17 2.14 -19.94 -2.06
C ALA A 17 3.60 -19.47 -2.03
N VAL A 18 3.86 -18.25 -1.58
CA VAL A 18 5.21 -17.68 -1.46
C VAL A 18 6.06 -18.50 -0.49
N THR A 19 5.50 -18.94 0.63
CA THR A 19 6.23 -19.76 1.61
C THR A 19 6.56 -21.14 1.08
N ARG A 20 5.63 -21.77 0.33
CA ARG A 20 5.77 -23.13 -0.18
C ARG A 20 6.67 -23.22 -1.42
N PHE A 21 6.50 -22.31 -2.36
CA PHE A 21 7.15 -22.36 -3.68
C PHE A 21 8.30 -21.35 -3.80
N GLY A 22 8.47 -20.45 -2.84
CA GLY A 22 9.44 -19.36 -2.86
C GLY A 22 8.96 -18.14 -3.64
N SER A 23 9.35 -16.96 -3.17
CA SER A 23 8.90 -15.67 -3.73
C SER A 23 9.29 -15.48 -5.21
N LYS A 24 10.47 -15.97 -5.61
CA LYS A 24 10.96 -15.92 -7.00
C LYS A 24 10.05 -16.66 -7.98
N TYR A 25 9.64 -17.89 -7.65
CA TYR A 25 8.80 -18.70 -8.52
C TYR A 25 7.37 -18.13 -8.58
N VAL A 26 6.80 -17.80 -7.43
CA VAL A 26 5.44 -17.25 -7.35
C VAL A 26 5.34 -15.93 -8.12
N LEU A 27 6.35 -15.04 -8.00
CA LEU A 27 6.39 -13.78 -8.74
C LEU A 27 6.37 -13.99 -10.26
N ARG A 28 7.17 -14.94 -10.77
CA ARG A 28 7.21 -15.26 -12.22
C ARG A 28 5.83 -15.70 -12.73
N VAL A 29 5.22 -16.66 -12.04
CA VAL A 29 3.91 -17.20 -12.41
C VAL A 29 2.86 -16.09 -12.35
N ALA A 30 2.84 -15.32 -11.27
CA ALA A 30 1.89 -14.25 -11.08
C ALA A 30 2.00 -13.16 -12.16
N ILE A 31 3.20 -12.75 -12.54
CA ILE A 31 3.41 -11.74 -13.60
C ILE A 31 2.91 -12.22 -14.96
N VAL A 32 3.16 -13.49 -15.33
CA VAL A 32 2.69 -14.05 -16.60
C VAL A 32 1.16 -14.04 -16.65
N PHE A 33 0.50 -14.55 -15.61
CA PHE A 33 -0.97 -14.56 -15.56
C PHE A 33 -1.57 -13.16 -15.44
N TYR A 34 -0.88 -12.23 -14.74
CA TYR A 34 -1.26 -10.83 -14.69
C TYR A 34 -1.24 -10.19 -16.09
N ALA A 35 -0.17 -10.41 -16.85
CA ALA A 35 -0.04 -9.89 -18.22
C ALA A 35 -1.12 -10.46 -19.15
N ILE A 36 -1.40 -11.76 -19.07
CA ILE A 36 -2.48 -12.42 -19.83
C ILE A 36 -3.84 -11.82 -19.46
N ALA A 37 -4.15 -11.68 -18.18
CA ALA A 37 -5.42 -11.13 -17.74
C ALA A 37 -5.57 -9.64 -18.14
N LEU A 38 -4.48 -8.86 -18.07
CA LEU A 38 -4.47 -7.46 -18.48
C LEU A 38 -4.80 -7.30 -19.97
N THR A 39 -4.16 -8.08 -20.85
CA THR A 39 -4.43 -8.04 -22.29
C THR A 39 -5.87 -8.45 -22.62
N ASN A 40 -6.40 -9.45 -21.92
CA ASN A 40 -7.78 -9.91 -22.11
C ASN A 40 -8.83 -8.85 -21.72
N ILE A 41 -8.53 -7.91 -20.81
CA ILE A 41 -9.44 -6.78 -20.53
C ILE A 41 -9.77 -5.99 -21.79
N GLY A 42 -8.79 -5.81 -22.69
CA GLY A 42 -8.99 -5.10 -23.94
C GLY A 42 -9.89 -5.81 -24.97
N LEU A 43 -10.20 -7.09 -24.73
CA LEU A 43 -11.05 -7.94 -25.60
C LEU A 43 -12.43 -8.26 -25.01
N VAL A 44 -12.73 -7.74 -23.83
CA VAL A 44 -13.98 -8.01 -23.09
C VAL A 44 -15.17 -7.46 -23.85
N GLN A 45 -16.18 -8.30 -24.05
CA GLN A 45 -17.46 -7.94 -24.66
C GLN A 45 -18.64 -8.02 -23.68
N HIS A 46 -18.47 -8.78 -22.57
CA HIS A 46 -19.54 -8.99 -21.59
C HIS A 46 -19.07 -8.68 -20.16
N PRO A 47 -19.94 -8.17 -19.26
CA PRO A 47 -19.60 -7.83 -17.90
C PRO A 47 -18.96 -8.97 -17.08
N TRP A 48 -19.41 -10.21 -17.29
CA TRP A 48 -18.86 -11.39 -16.59
C TRP A 48 -17.40 -11.68 -16.98
N GLN A 49 -17.02 -11.42 -18.26
CA GLN A 49 -15.63 -11.56 -18.73
C GLN A 49 -14.74 -10.53 -18.05
N LEU A 50 -15.22 -9.29 -17.92
CA LEU A 50 -14.53 -8.24 -17.17
C LEU A 50 -14.35 -8.66 -15.71
N ALA A 51 -15.41 -9.15 -15.05
CA ALA A 51 -15.33 -9.60 -13.68
C ALA A 51 -14.29 -10.72 -13.49
N LEU A 52 -14.22 -11.67 -14.42
CA LEU A 52 -13.25 -12.76 -14.40
C LEU A 52 -11.80 -12.24 -14.57
N CYS A 53 -11.56 -11.37 -15.55
CA CYS A 53 -10.24 -10.76 -15.76
C CYS A 53 -9.78 -9.99 -14.52
N LEU A 54 -10.67 -9.19 -13.96
CA LEU A 54 -10.39 -8.41 -12.77
C LEU A 54 -10.14 -9.29 -11.53
N PHE A 55 -10.86 -10.40 -11.39
CA PHE A 55 -10.63 -11.40 -10.34
C PHE A 55 -9.23 -12.02 -10.46
N ILE A 56 -8.84 -12.45 -11.67
CA ILE A 56 -7.50 -13.01 -11.92
C ILE A 56 -6.41 -11.94 -11.65
N LEU A 57 -6.62 -10.69 -12.11
CA LEU A 57 -5.70 -9.59 -11.82
C LEU A 57 -5.53 -9.36 -10.32
N GLY A 58 -6.63 -9.42 -9.55
CA GLY A 58 -6.60 -9.28 -8.10
C GLY A 58 -5.76 -10.37 -7.43
N ILE A 59 -5.95 -11.64 -7.82
CA ILE A 59 -5.14 -12.76 -7.31
C ILE A 59 -3.67 -12.59 -7.67
N CYS A 60 -3.37 -12.36 -8.94
CA CYS A 60 -2.01 -12.22 -9.42
C CYS A 60 -1.32 -10.97 -8.83
N GLY A 61 -2.06 -9.87 -8.67
CA GLY A 61 -1.60 -8.67 -8.02
C GLY A 61 -1.18 -8.92 -6.56
N ASN A 62 -2.02 -9.64 -5.79
CA ASN A 62 -1.68 -10.03 -4.42
C ASN A 62 -0.46 -10.96 -4.35
N MET A 63 -0.40 -11.98 -5.22
CA MET A 63 0.75 -12.87 -5.31
C MET A 63 2.04 -12.10 -5.62
N SER A 64 1.98 -11.16 -6.56
CA SER A 64 3.09 -10.28 -6.91
C SER A 64 3.47 -9.38 -5.73
N ASN A 65 2.51 -8.75 -5.06
CA ASN A 65 2.74 -7.87 -3.92
C ASN A 65 3.47 -8.60 -2.78
N ILE A 66 2.96 -9.76 -2.34
CA ILE A 66 3.59 -10.55 -1.28
C ILE A 66 4.97 -11.03 -1.70
N SER A 67 5.13 -11.45 -2.97
CA SER A 67 6.41 -11.91 -3.49
C SER A 67 7.46 -10.80 -3.53
N VAL A 68 7.11 -9.63 -4.06
CA VAL A 68 8.01 -8.46 -4.15
C VAL A 68 8.42 -7.97 -2.77
N ASN A 69 7.47 -7.85 -1.83
CA ASN A 69 7.79 -7.46 -0.46
C ASN A 69 8.67 -8.49 0.25
N THR A 70 8.47 -9.80 -0.02
CA THR A 70 9.35 -10.86 0.48
C THR A 70 10.77 -10.74 -0.11
N GLN A 71 10.90 -10.46 -1.41
CA GLN A 71 12.18 -10.18 -2.06
C GLN A 71 12.83 -8.93 -1.46
N GLY A 72 12.07 -7.86 -1.24
CA GLY A 72 12.54 -6.62 -0.61
C GLY A 72 13.12 -6.84 0.79
N ILE A 73 12.42 -7.59 1.65
CA ILE A 73 12.91 -7.95 2.99
C ILE A 73 14.22 -8.76 2.91
N ASN A 74 14.32 -9.70 1.97
CA ASN A 74 15.52 -10.49 1.82
C ASN A 74 16.68 -9.63 1.27
N ALA A 75 16.40 -8.73 0.32
CA ALA A 75 17.38 -7.77 -0.18
C ALA A 75 17.85 -6.81 0.94
N GLU A 76 16.94 -6.29 1.76
CA GLU A 76 17.27 -5.45 2.91
C GLU A 76 18.17 -6.17 3.91
N ALA A 77 17.92 -7.47 4.17
CA ALA A 77 18.77 -8.29 5.03
C ALA A 77 20.20 -8.45 4.49
N LEU A 78 20.34 -8.58 3.16
CA LEU A 78 21.67 -8.64 2.51
C LEU A 78 22.37 -7.28 2.49
N PHE A 79 21.60 -6.20 2.36
CA PHE A 79 22.11 -4.84 2.26
C PHE A 79 22.54 -4.26 3.61
N GLY A 80 22.01 -4.80 4.71
CA GLY A 80 22.37 -4.45 6.09
C GLY A 80 21.77 -3.13 6.61
N ARG A 81 21.04 -2.37 5.78
CA ARG A 81 20.38 -1.11 6.16
C ARG A 81 18.96 -1.03 5.59
N PRO A 82 18.09 -0.15 6.15
CA PRO A 82 16.73 0.03 5.62
C PRO A 82 16.73 0.47 4.15
N ILE A 83 15.96 -0.23 3.30
CA ILE A 83 15.75 0.09 1.88
C ILE A 83 14.30 -0.13 1.43
N MET A 84 13.41 -0.57 2.33
CA MET A 84 12.02 -0.89 1.98
C MET A 84 11.24 0.35 1.53
N SER A 85 11.46 1.51 2.13
CA SER A 85 10.78 2.75 1.71
C SER A 85 11.17 3.14 0.29
N SER A 86 12.45 2.98 -0.09
CA SER A 86 12.92 3.24 -1.46
C SER A 86 12.23 2.32 -2.48
N PHE A 87 12.00 1.03 -2.17
CA PHE A 87 11.22 0.15 -3.04
C PHE A 87 9.79 0.66 -3.23
N HIS A 88 9.13 1.11 -2.18
CA HIS A 88 7.81 1.73 -2.27
C HIS A 88 7.84 3.09 -3.00
N GLY A 89 8.96 3.82 -2.92
CA GLY A 89 9.21 5.04 -3.70
C GLY A 89 9.25 4.75 -5.20
N VAL A 90 9.99 3.73 -5.61
CA VAL A 90 10.04 3.24 -7.00
C VAL A 90 8.66 2.79 -7.47
N TRP A 91 7.89 2.11 -6.62
CA TRP A 91 6.50 1.74 -6.93
C TRP A 91 5.63 2.97 -7.20
N SER A 92 5.73 4.03 -6.39
CA SER A 92 4.99 5.29 -6.60
C SER A 92 5.40 5.98 -7.90
N LEU A 93 6.71 6.03 -8.19
CA LEU A 93 7.24 6.58 -9.43
C LEU A 93 6.74 5.78 -10.65
N SER A 94 6.72 4.46 -10.55
CA SER A 94 6.17 3.59 -11.59
C SER A 94 4.69 3.83 -11.84
N GLY A 95 3.91 4.09 -10.79
CA GLY A 95 2.50 4.49 -10.90
C GLY A 95 2.33 5.81 -11.66
N PHE A 96 3.15 6.82 -11.34
CA PHE A 96 3.14 8.10 -12.05
C PHE A 96 3.53 7.95 -13.52
N ILE A 97 4.59 7.21 -13.83
CA ILE A 97 5.02 6.91 -15.20
C ILE A 97 3.90 6.17 -15.95
N GLY A 98 3.28 5.16 -15.33
CA GLY A 98 2.19 4.41 -15.93
C GLY A 98 0.97 5.28 -16.24
N ALA A 99 0.59 6.17 -15.33
CA ALA A 99 -0.50 7.13 -15.56
C ALA A 99 -0.18 8.10 -16.71
N THR A 100 1.07 8.58 -16.80
CA THR A 100 1.54 9.44 -17.87
C THR A 100 1.48 8.70 -19.22
N ILE A 101 1.96 7.46 -19.28
CA ILE A 101 1.88 6.63 -20.50
C ILE A 101 0.40 6.44 -20.89
N GLY A 102 -0.47 6.08 -19.92
CA GLY A 102 -1.90 5.92 -20.18
C GLY A 102 -2.55 7.18 -20.77
N SER A 103 -2.23 8.35 -20.21
CA SER A 103 -2.69 9.64 -20.72
C SER A 103 -2.26 9.89 -22.19
N GLN A 104 -1.00 9.58 -22.53
CA GLN A 104 -0.53 9.70 -23.92
C GLN A 104 -1.22 8.71 -24.87
N MET A 105 -1.46 7.47 -24.42
CA MET A 105 -2.19 6.48 -25.22
C MET A 105 -3.61 6.96 -25.55
N VAL A 106 -4.31 7.56 -24.59
CA VAL A 106 -5.62 8.18 -24.81
C VAL A 106 -5.52 9.36 -25.78
N LYS A 107 -4.53 10.24 -25.62
CA LYS A 107 -4.30 11.39 -26.50
C LYS A 107 -4.05 10.99 -27.97
N PHE A 108 -3.32 9.90 -28.18
CA PHE A 108 -3.04 9.36 -29.51
C PHE A 108 -4.11 8.39 -30.02
N HIS A 109 -5.26 8.29 -29.33
CA HIS A 109 -6.39 7.42 -29.70
C HIS A 109 -5.99 5.93 -29.88
N ILE A 110 -4.98 5.48 -29.12
CA ILE A 110 -4.55 4.08 -29.14
C ILE A 110 -5.62 3.24 -28.43
N VAL A 111 -6.09 2.20 -29.11
CA VAL A 111 -7.13 1.32 -28.57
C VAL A 111 -6.62 0.62 -27.29
N PRO A 112 -7.46 0.44 -26.26
CA PRO A 112 -7.07 -0.16 -24.98
C PRO A 112 -6.35 -1.50 -25.10
N TYR A 113 -6.79 -2.35 -26.01
CA TYR A 113 -6.16 -3.65 -26.27
C TYR A 113 -4.67 -3.52 -26.63
N LEU A 114 -4.34 -2.63 -27.59
CA LEU A 114 -2.96 -2.41 -28.01
C LEU A 114 -2.11 -1.82 -26.89
N HIS A 115 -2.68 -0.87 -26.13
CA HIS A 115 -2.03 -0.32 -24.94
C HIS A 115 -1.69 -1.43 -23.94
N PHE A 116 -2.64 -2.29 -23.59
CA PHE A 116 -2.42 -3.39 -22.65
C PHE A 116 -1.41 -4.41 -23.17
N CYS A 117 -1.40 -4.71 -24.47
CA CYS A 117 -0.38 -5.55 -25.10
C CYS A 117 1.04 -4.96 -24.96
N ILE A 118 1.20 -3.66 -25.19
CA ILE A 118 2.49 -2.97 -25.05
C ILE A 118 2.99 -3.07 -23.60
N ILE A 119 2.12 -2.74 -22.63
CA ILE A 119 2.50 -2.81 -21.20
C ILE A 119 2.79 -4.24 -20.77
N ALA A 120 1.96 -5.21 -21.15
CA ALA A 120 2.18 -6.63 -20.83
C ALA A 120 3.51 -7.13 -21.40
N SER A 121 3.83 -6.80 -22.65
CA SER A 121 5.10 -7.15 -23.29
C SER A 121 6.29 -6.54 -22.54
N LEU A 122 6.20 -5.25 -22.19
CA LEU A 122 7.24 -4.56 -21.41
C LEU A 122 7.48 -5.26 -20.06
N VAL A 123 6.42 -5.58 -19.32
CA VAL A 123 6.51 -6.26 -18.01
C VAL A 123 7.15 -7.64 -18.15
N ILE A 124 6.77 -8.42 -19.16
CA ILE A 124 7.38 -9.73 -19.43
C ILE A 124 8.85 -9.60 -19.79
N ILE A 125 9.23 -8.66 -20.66
CA ILE A 125 10.64 -8.40 -21.02
C ILE A 125 11.43 -8.01 -19.76
N MET A 126 10.93 -7.10 -18.95
CA MET A 126 11.57 -6.71 -17.69
C MET A 126 11.74 -7.91 -16.76
N MET A 127 10.71 -8.77 -16.66
CA MET A 127 10.79 -9.98 -15.85
C MET A 127 11.92 -10.90 -16.34
N PHE A 128 12.09 -11.12 -17.65
CA PHE A 128 13.20 -11.91 -18.21
C PHE A 128 14.57 -11.30 -17.87
N ILE A 129 14.74 -9.99 -18.06
CA ILE A 129 15.99 -9.27 -17.80
C ILE A 129 16.38 -9.36 -16.33
N PHE A 130 15.45 -9.03 -15.43
CA PHE A 130 15.73 -8.92 -13.99
C PHE A 130 15.59 -10.22 -13.22
N ASN A 131 15.08 -11.28 -13.83
CA ASN A 131 14.90 -12.58 -13.20
C ASN A 131 16.15 -13.15 -12.53
N ARG A 132 17.33 -12.92 -13.11
CA ARG A 132 18.63 -13.38 -12.58
C ARG A 132 18.96 -12.75 -11.22
N TYR A 133 18.45 -11.56 -10.93
CA TYR A 133 18.72 -10.84 -9.68
C TYR A 133 17.74 -11.20 -8.55
N LEU A 134 16.67 -11.95 -8.85
CA LEU A 134 15.74 -12.38 -7.82
C LEU A 134 16.40 -13.40 -6.88
N ILE A 135 16.29 -13.13 -5.58
CA ILE A 135 16.87 -13.95 -4.52
C ILE A 135 16.12 -15.27 -4.43
N ILE A 136 16.86 -16.38 -4.41
CA ILE A 136 16.30 -17.70 -4.16
C ILE A 136 16.11 -17.86 -2.67
N THR A 137 14.87 -17.84 -2.21
CA THR A 137 14.54 -18.09 -0.81
C THR A 137 14.44 -19.59 -0.56
N PRO A 138 15.04 -20.11 0.54
CA PRO A 138 14.82 -21.49 0.92
C PRO A 138 13.32 -21.74 1.10
N THR A 139 12.79 -22.71 0.40
CA THR A 139 11.42 -23.17 0.62
C THR A 139 11.39 -23.87 1.97
N SER A 140 10.68 -23.31 2.95
CA SER A 140 10.48 -24.03 4.17
C SER A 140 9.54 -25.21 3.89
N LYS A 141 9.97 -26.44 4.24
CA LYS A 141 9.09 -27.61 4.35
C LYS A 141 8.11 -27.41 5.53
N VAL A 142 7.55 -26.22 5.67
CA VAL A 142 6.42 -26.03 6.56
C VAL A 142 5.31 -26.87 5.94
N SER A 143 5.11 -28.02 6.56
CA SER A 143 4.00 -28.92 6.25
C SER A 143 2.79 -28.05 5.96
N ALA A 144 2.35 -28.02 4.70
CA ALA A 144 1.10 -27.37 4.30
C ALA A 144 -0.08 -28.20 4.82
N SER A 145 0.01 -28.56 6.11
CA SER A 145 -1.10 -29.16 6.81
C SER A 145 -2.20 -28.11 6.86
N PHE A 146 -3.29 -28.38 6.18
CA PHE A 146 -4.57 -27.68 6.33
C PHE A 146 -5.13 -27.77 7.77
N LYS A 147 -4.38 -28.36 8.71
CA LYS A 147 -4.72 -28.46 10.12
C LYS A 147 -4.63 -27.08 10.78
N GLY A 148 -5.75 -26.39 10.76
CA GLY A 148 -6.04 -25.21 11.55
C GLY A 148 -5.29 -23.92 11.12
N ILE A 149 -6.05 -22.85 10.94
CA ILE A 149 -5.52 -21.48 10.92
C ILE A 149 -4.90 -21.27 12.30
N LYS A 150 -3.58 -21.45 12.43
CA LYS A 150 -2.88 -21.08 13.67
C LYS A 150 -3.12 -19.60 13.89
N LYS A 151 -3.48 -19.24 15.13
CA LYS A 151 -3.61 -17.84 15.52
C LYS A 151 -2.32 -17.10 15.13
N PRO A 152 -2.42 -15.94 14.43
CA PRO A 152 -1.25 -15.18 14.06
C PRO A 152 -0.48 -14.75 15.31
N GLU A 153 0.84 -14.64 15.19
CA GLU A 153 1.67 -14.14 16.28
C GLU A 153 1.23 -12.74 16.68
N ARG A 154 1.19 -12.46 17.98
CA ARG A 154 0.68 -11.18 18.53
C ARG A 154 1.36 -9.97 17.89
N ILE A 155 2.65 -10.07 17.61
CA ILE A 155 3.42 -9.00 16.95
C ILE A 155 2.87 -8.69 15.55
N LEU A 156 2.53 -9.70 14.76
CA LEU A 156 1.98 -9.50 13.40
C LEU A 156 0.61 -8.82 13.44
N VAL A 157 -0.20 -9.13 14.45
CA VAL A 157 -1.50 -8.45 14.65
C VAL A 157 -1.27 -7.00 15.06
N LYS A 158 -0.35 -6.73 16.01
CA LYS A 158 0.00 -5.35 16.42
C LYS A 158 0.46 -4.52 15.20
N LEU A 159 1.40 -5.06 14.40
CA LEU A 159 1.88 -4.39 13.18
C LEU A 159 0.75 -4.20 12.17
N GLY A 160 -0.11 -5.19 11.98
CA GLY A 160 -1.28 -5.11 11.10
C GLY A 160 -2.27 -4.02 11.53
N VAL A 161 -2.54 -3.87 12.83
CA VAL A 161 -3.43 -2.82 13.36
C VAL A 161 -2.82 -1.43 13.18
N ILE A 162 -1.50 -1.28 13.37
CA ILE A 162 -0.80 -0.03 13.05
C ILE A 162 -0.94 0.29 11.55
N GLY A 163 -0.75 -0.71 10.70
CA GLY A 163 -0.96 -0.59 9.28
C GLY A 163 -2.41 -0.27 8.90
N PHE A 164 -3.40 -0.85 9.61
CA PHE A 164 -4.82 -0.52 9.45
C PHE A 164 -5.09 0.96 9.69
N CYS A 165 -4.60 1.52 10.79
CA CYS A 165 -4.75 2.95 11.08
C CYS A 165 -4.12 3.82 9.99
N CYS A 166 -2.92 3.48 9.53
CA CYS A 166 -2.23 4.20 8.46
C CYS A 166 -3.00 4.12 7.14
N MET A 167 -3.39 2.90 6.72
CA MET A 167 -4.11 2.68 5.46
C MET A 167 -5.51 3.29 5.46
N SER A 168 -6.18 3.38 6.62
CA SER A 168 -7.44 4.11 6.75
C SER A 168 -7.25 5.60 6.45
N CYS A 169 -6.19 6.22 7.01
CA CYS A 169 -5.86 7.62 6.73
C CYS A 169 -5.48 7.82 5.26
N GLU A 170 -4.68 6.91 4.69
CA GLU A 170 -4.27 6.97 3.28
C GLU A 170 -5.47 6.86 2.34
N GLY A 171 -6.38 5.89 2.53
CA GLY A 171 -7.61 5.74 1.75
C GLY A 171 -8.51 6.96 1.84
N CYS A 172 -8.62 7.55 3.04
CA CYS A 172 -9.35 8.79 3.23
C CYS A 172 -8.77 9.95 2.40
N MET A 173 -7.45 10.08 2.37
CA MET A 173 -6.81 11.12 1.59
C MET A 173 -7.04 10.94 0.09
N PHE A 174 -7.01 9.70 -0.42
CA PHE A 174 -7.29 9.44 -1.83
C PHE A 174 -8.72 9.80 -2.23
N ASP A 175 -9.70 9.44 -1.42
CA ASP A 175 -11.11 9.56 -1.81
C ASP A 175 -11.73 10.89 -1.39
N TRP A 176 -11.30 11.48 -0.26
CA TRP A 176 -11.97 12.62 0.36
C TRP A 176 -11.17 13.91 0.39
N SER A 177 -9.89 13.93 0.06
CA SER A 177 -9.09 15.16 0.11
C SER A 177 -9.61 16.24 -0.85
N GLY A 178 -9.99 15.86 -2.07
CA GLY A 178 -10.60 16.78 -3.03
C GLY A 178 -11.99 17.28 -2.57
N VAL A 179 -12.81 16.38 -2.01
CA VAL A 179 -14.12 16.74 -1.46
C VAL A 179 -13.94 17.71 -0.28
N TYR A 180 -12.93 17.48 0.57
CA TYR A 180 -12.61 18.38 1.69
C TYR A 180 -12.24 19.78 1.19
N PHE A 181 -11.39 19.87 0.16
CA PHE A 181 -11.03 21.16 -0.43
C PHE A 181 -12.23 21.88 -1.04
N LYS A 182 -13.12 21.15 -1.69
CA LYS A 182 -14.34 21.72 -2.27
C LYS A 182 -15.37 22.16 -1.20
N GLU A 183 -15.70 21.28 -0.26
CA GLU A 183 -16.86 21.48 0.64
C GLU A 183 -16.48 22.20 1.95
N VAL A 184 -15.27 22.00 2.49
CA VAL A 184 -14.84 22.59 3.77
C VAL A 184 -13.98 23.82 3.55
N VAL A 185 -12.92 23.68 2.73
CA VAL A 185 -12.00 24.79 2.43
C VAL A 185 -12.63 25.81 1.47
N LYS A 186 -13.68 25.42 0.73
CA LYS A 186 -14.35 26.25 -0.29
C LYS A 186 -13.40 26.73 -1.38
N ALA A 187 -12.47 25.86 -1.77
CA ALA A 187 -11.50 26.16 -2.83
C ALA A 187 -12.21 26.32 -4.18
N GLU A 188 -11.73 27.24 -5.00
CA GLU A 188 -12.17 27.38 -6.40
C GLU A 188 -11.86 26.10 -7.19
N GLY A 189 -12.64 25.81 -8.24
CA GLY A 189 -12.61 24.54 -8.97
C GLY A 189 -11.20 24.11 -9.42
N SER A 190 -10.36 25.05 -9.85
CA SER A 190 -8.96 24.80 -10.24
C SER A 190 -8.04 24.41 -9.08
N LEU A 191 -8.40 24.75 -7.85
CA LEU A 191 -7.61 24.48 -6.64
C LEU A 191 -8.07 23.23 -5.88
N VAL A 192 -9.22 22.66 -6.21
CA VAL A 192 -9.73 21.43 -5.60
C VAL A 192 -8.73 20.26 -5.67
N PRO A 193 -8.05 19.99 -6.81
CA PRO A 193 -7.07 18.90 -6.89
C PRO A 193 -5.85 19.10 -5.97
N LEU A 194 -5.58 20.34 -5.50
CA LEU A 194 -4.43 20.64 -4.63
C LEU A 194 -4.45 19.78 -3.35
N GLY A 195 -5.63 19.43 -2.85
CA GLY A 195 -5.77 18.54 -1.68
C GLY A 195 -5.10 17.19 -1.89
N LEU A 196 -5.43 16.51 -2.98
CA LEU A 196 -4.83 15.21 -3.29
C LEU A 196 -3.37 15.35 -3.74
N MET A 197 -3.07 16.35 -4.54
CA MET A 197 -1.71 16.57 -5.06
C MET A 197 -0.70 16.82 -3.95
N SER A 198 -1.03 17.66 -2.96
CA SER A 198 -0.14 17.93 -1.82
C SER A 198 0.16 16.66 -1.03
N PHE A 199 -0.86 15.86 -0.73
CA PHE A 199 -0.70 14.56 -0.10
C PHE A 199 0.22 13.64 -0.89
N MET A 200 -0.06 13.44 -2.19
CA MET A 200 0.68 12.49 -3.04
C MET A 200 2.15 12.90 -3.26
N ILE A 201 2.42 14.19 -3.48
CA ILE A 201 3.79 14.69 -3.67
C ILE A 201 4.63 14.40 -2.43
N MET A 202 4.09 14.71 -1.26
CA MET A 202 4.85 14.55 -0.02
C MET A 202 4.95 13.08 0.40
N MET A 203 3.94 12.26 0.09
CA MET A 203 4.01 10.82 0.25
C MET A 203 5.11 10.20 -0.63
N ALA A 204 5.23 10.60 -1.89
CA ALA A 204 6.30 10.13 -2.78
C ALA A 204 7.67 10.57 -2.25
N THR A 205 7.81 11.84 -1.89
CA THR A 205 9.06 12.40 -1.31
C THR A 205 9.48 11.64 -0.06
N GLY A 206 8.53 11.44 0.87
CA GLY A 206 8.79 10.74 2.12
C GLY A 206 9.24 9.28 1.93
N ARG A 207 8.77 8.60 0.88
CA ARG A 207 9.22 7.24 0.55
C ARG A 207 10.70 7.17 0.17
N PHE A 208 11.22 8.16 -0.55
CA PHE A 208 12.64 8.19 -0.92
C PHE A 208 13.55 8.63 0.24
N VAL A 209 13.08 9.55 1.08
CA VAL A 209 13.86 10.04 2.23
C VAL A 209 13.75 9.13 3.44
N GLY A 210 12.67 8.34 3.52
CA GLY A 210 12.29 7.54 4.68
C GLY A 210 13.33 6.54 5.15
N ASP A 211 14.02 5.87 4.22
CA ASP A 211 15.05 4.89 4.58
C ASP A 211 16.27 5.55 5.25
N HIS A 212 16.68 6.72 4.76
CA HIS A 212 17.76 7.49 5.37
C HIS A 212 17.38 7.95 6.79
N LEU A 213 16.17 8.46 6.96
CA LEU A 213 15.68 8.89 8.27
C LEU A 213 15.51 7.70 9.22
N ALA A 214 15.02 6.55 8.73
CA ALA A 214 14.90 5.34 9.54
C ALA A 214 16.26 4.77 9.96
N ALA A 215 17.28 4.88 9.11
CA ALA A 215 18.65 4.52 9.49
C ALA A 215 19.22 5.44 10.58
N LYS A 216 18.88 6.75 10.56
CA LYS A 216 19.37 7.75 11.52
C LYS A 216 18.62 7.70 12.85
N PHE A 217 17.29 7.60 12.82
CA PHE A 217 16.43 7.75 14.02
C PHE A 217 15.89 6.43 14.57
N GLY A 218 16.09 5.34 13.86
CA GLY A 218 15.47 4.04 14.19
C GLY A 218 14.01 3.92 13.70
N ARG A 219 13.56 2.69 13.44
CA ARG A 219 12.22 2.40 12.86
C ARG A 219 11.10 2.81 13.79
N LYS A 220 11.19 2.45 15.07
CA LYS A 220 10.16 2.72 16.08
C LYS A 220 9.88 4.22 16.17
N LYS A 221 10.93 5.02 16.32
CA LYS A 221 10.82 6.48 16.43
C LYS A 221 10.27 7.10 15.15
N MET A 222 10.69 6.58 13.99
CA MET A 222 10.15 7.05 12.70
C MET A 222 8.66 6.79 12.57
N VAL A 223 8.16 5.61 12.94
CA VAL A 223 6.71 5.30 12.89
C VAL A 223 5.95 6.14 13.94
N GLN A 224 6.53 6.41 15.11
CA GLN A 224 5.94 7.31 16.11
C GLN A 224 5.78 8.72 15.56
N LEU A 225 6.86 9.30 15.01
CA LEU A 225 6.83 10.63 14.41
C LEU A 225 5.88 10.70 13.22
N ALA A 226 5.82 9.66 12.41
CA ALA A 226 4.90 9.56 11.29
C ALA A 226 3.43 9.62 11.76
N GLY A 227 3.09 8.89 12.81
CA GLY A 227 1.75 8.95 13.44
C GLY A 227 1.40 10.34 13.98
N ILE A 228 2.36 11.01 14.62
CA ILE A 228 2.19 12.40 15.10
C ILE A 228 1.98 13.36 13.93
N LEU A 229 2.72 13.20 12.82
CA LEU A 229 2.55 14.02 11.62
C LEU A 229 1.18 13.84 10.97
N ILE A 230 0.67 12.61 10.90
CA ILE A 230 -0.69 12.35 10.42
C ILE A 230 -1.71 13.06 11.31
N PHE A 231 -1.61 12.87 12.62
CA PHE A 231 -2.50 13.49 13.59
C PHE A 231 -2.50 15.02 13.49
N SER A 232 -1.31 15.63 13.61
CA SER A 232 -1.15 17.08 13.61
C SER A 232 -1.51 17.70 12.26
N GLY A 233 -1.17 17.04 11.14
CA GLY A 233 -1.50 17.53 9.80
C GLY A 233 -3.00 17.53 9.51
N MET A 234 -3.70 16.45 9.85
CA MET A 234 -5.16 16.41 9.72
C MET A 234 -5.84 17.42 10.65
N LEU A 235 -5.40 17.49 11.92
CA LEU A 235 -5.97 18.40 12.89
C LEU A 235 -5.73 19.86 12.51
N PHE A 236 -4.56 20.17 11.95
CA PHE A 236 -4.22 21.51 11.45
C PHE A 236 -5.15 21.94 10.31
N ALA A 237 -5.44 21.05 9.36
CA ALA A 237 -6.40 21.29 8.29
C ALA A 237 -7.84 21.47 8.84
N VAL A 238 -8.21 20.72 9.89
CA VAL A 238 -9.53 20.80 10.52
C VAL A 238 -9.75 22.11 11.29
N ILE A 239 -8.74 22.55 12.06
CA ILE A 239 -8.85 23.76 12.89
C ILE A 239 -8.76 25.01 12.00
N PHE A 240 -7.93 24.99 10.99
CA PHE A 240 -7.71 26.12 10.07
C PHE A 240 -8.06 25.71 8.63
N PRO A 241 -9.35 25.68 8.24
CA PRO A 241 -9.80 25.19 6.94
C PRO A 241 -9.60 26.22 5.81
N TYR A 242 -8.39 26.74 5.68
CA TYR A 242 -8.01 27.64 4.59
C TYR A 242 -7.13 26.89 3.59
N ILE A 243 -7.05 27.36 2.35
CA ILE A 243 -6.28 26.69 1.26
C ILE A 243 -4.84 26.40 1.69
N ILE A 244 -4.13 27.40 2.23
CA ILE A 244 -2.72 27.26 2.59
C ILE A 244 -2.54 26.28 3.76
N THR A 245 -3.30 26.43 4.82
CA THR A 245 -3.19 25.59 6.02
C THR A 245 -3.63 24.15 5.78
N ALA A 246 -4.70 23.94 5.03
CA ALA A 246 -5.12 22.60 4.63
C ALA A 246 -4.08 21.93 3.70
N THR A 247 -3.48 22.67 2.77
CA THR A 247 -2.39 22.18 1.93
C THR A 247 -1.21 21.74 2.76
N ILE A 248 -0.75 22.58 3.72
CA ILE A 248 0.35 22.23 4.62
C ILE A 248 -0.02 21.00 5.47
N GLY A 249 -1.23 20.95 6.01
CA GLY A 249 -1.72 19.79 6.75
C GLY A 249 -1.67 18.50 5.92
N PHE A 250 -2.11 18.56 4.68
CA PHE A 250 -2.11 17.39 3.79
C PHE A 250 -0.72 16.97 3.32
N LEU A 251 0.21 17.92 3.15
CA LEU A 251 1.65 17.63 2.99
C LEU A 251 2.18 16.85 4.21
N MET A 252 1.87 17.28 5.44
CA MET A 252 2.29 16.57 6.66
C MET A 252 1.71 15.16 6.73
N VAL A 253 0.43 14.98 6.39
CA VAL A 253 -0.21 13.66 6.33
C VAL A 253 0.48 12.76 5.30
N GLY A 254 0.78 13.30 4.11
CA GLY A 254 1.47 12.56 3.05
C GLY A 254 2.85 12.07 3.50
N PHE A 255 3.64 12.95 4.14
CA PHE A 255 4.94 12.55 4.67
C PHE A 255 4.80 11.48 5.78
N GLY A 256 3.83 11.65 6.68
CA GLY A 256 3.56 10.68 7.76
C GLY A 256 3.18 9.30 7.23
N THR A 257 2.23 9.20 6.30
CA THR A 257 1.78 7.90 5.75
C THR A 257 2.85 7.20 4.93
N SER A 258 3.77 7.95 4.32
CA SER A 258 4.76 7.45 3.36
C SER A 258 5.62 6.30 3.85
N THR A 259 6.03 6.33 5.12
CA THR A 259 7.07 5.45 5.67
C THR A 259 6.53 4.31 6.53
N ILE A 260 5.28 4.41 7.01
CA ILE A 260 4.73 3.44 7.98
C ILE A 260 4.72 2.03 7.40
N ILE A 261 4.03 1.79 6.28
CA ILE A 261 3.90 0.45 5.69
C ILE A 261 5.27 -0.17 5.32
N PRO A 262 6.18 0.55 4.63
CA PRO A 262 7.52 0.02 4.37
C PRO A 262 8.27 -0.38 5.63
N LEU A 263 8.22 0.44 6.69
CA LEU A 263 8.90 0.15 7.95
C LEU A 263 8.27 -1.00 8.72
N LEU A 264 6.94 -1.20 8.64
CA LEU A 264 6.29 -2.38 9.20
C LEU A 264 6.77 -3.66 8.50
N TYR A 265 6.90 -3.66 7.17
CA TYR A 265 7.44 -4.82 6.43
C TYR A 265 8.92 -5.05 6.73
N SER A 266 9.73 -4.00 6.81
CA SER A 266 11.12 -4.08 7.25
C SER A 266 11.23 -4.71 8.65
N THR A 267 10.34 -4.35 9.56
CA THR A 267 10.25 -4.94 10.90
C THR A 267 9.92 -6.43 10.86
N VAL A 268 8.94 -6.85 10.05
CA VAL A 268 8.63 -8.28 9.84
C VAL A 268 9.87 -9.07 9.38
N GLY A 269 10.74 -8.44 8.60
CA GLY A 269 11.97 -9.06 8.11
C GLY A 269 13.02 -9.31 9.19
N ARG A 270 13.01 -8.53 10.26
CA ARG A 270 14.06 -8.53 11.32
C ARG A 270 13.66 -9.22 12.62
N VAL A 271 12.37 -9.18 12.96
CA VAL A 271 11.87 -9.85 14.16
C VAL A 271 11.99 -11.36 13.99
N GLN A 272 12.41 -12.04 15.09
CA GLN A 272 12.44 -13.50 15.13
C GLN A 272 11.01 -14.04 15.20
N LEU A 273 10.51 -14.51 14.04
CA LEU A 273 9.17 -15.07 13.89
C LEU A 273 9.23 -16.59 13.76
N LYS A 274 8.27 -17.27 14.39
CA LYS A 274 7.98 -18.69 14.09
C LYS A 274 7.26 -18.85 12.76
N THR A 275 6.57 -17.80 12.34
CA THR A 275 5.82 -17.72 11.07
C THR A 275 6.77 -17.43 9.90
N ALA A 276 6.61 -18.14 8.80
CA ALA A 276 7.38 -17.88 7.58
C ALA A 276 7.09 -16.47 7.03
N LYS A 277 8.13 -15.80 6.52
CA LYS A 277 8.08 -14.38 6.07
C LYS A 277 6.92 -14.09 5.11
N GLY A 278 6.63 -14.97 4.16
CA GLY A 278 5.51 -14.79 3.22
C GLY A 278 4.14 -14.75 3.92
N ILE A 279 3.92 -15.63 4.90
CA ILE A 279 2.68 -15.65 5.71
C ILE A 279 2.64 -14.43 6.64
N ALA A 280 3.77 -14.06 7.23
CA ALA A 280 3.87 -12.90 8.11
C ALA A 280 3.52 -11.59 7.36
N ILE A 281 4.10 -11.37 6.17
CA ILE A 281 3.76 -10.23 5.31
C ILE A 281 2.28 -10.27 4.92
N ALA A 282 1.78 -11.42 4.48
CA ALA A 282 0.38 -11.58 4.12
C ALA A 282 -0.56 -11.24 5.28
N THR A 283 -0.21 -11.64 6.51
CA THR A 283 -1.00 -11.33 7.71
C THR A 283 -1.04 -9.82 7.96
N VAL A 284 0.13 -9.17 8.00
CA VAL A 284 0.22 -7.72 8.22
C VAL A 284 -0.49 -6.96 7.10
N SER A 285 -0.25 -7.34 5.83
CA SER A 285 -0.91 -6.73 4.68
C SER A 285 -2.43 -6.86 4.73
N SER A 286 -2.95 -8.05 5.03
CA SER A 286 -4.40 -8.29 5.07
C SER A 286 -5.10 -7.40 6.09
N ILE A 287 -4.52 -7.28 7.30
CA ILE A 287 -5.08 -6.41 8.35
C ILE A 287 -4.95 -4.94 7.95
N SER A 288 -3.80 -4.54 7.39
CA SER A 288 -3.57 -3.15 6.97
C SER A 288 -4.54 -2.72 5.85
N PHE A 289 -4.72 -3.54 4.83
CA PHE A 289 -5.61 -3.22 3.71
C PHE A 289 -7.09 -3.17 4.09
N LEU A 290 -7.51 -3.83 5.18
CA LEU A 290 -8.85 -3.60 5.75
C LEU A 290 -9.07 -2.13 6.06
N GLY A 291 -8.03 -1.42 6.55
CA GLY A 291 -8.11 0.02 6.81
C GLY A 291 -8.43 0.83 5.55
N PHE A 292 -7.78 0.49 4.44
CA PHE A 292 -8.03 1.17 3.16
C PHE A 292 -9.47 1.00 2.65
N PHE A 293 -10.12 -0.12 2.98
CA PHE A 293 -11.53 -0.36 2.62
C PHE A 293 -12.53 0.21 3.63
N VAL A 294 -12.18 0.25 4.90
CA VAL A 294 -13.08 0.70 5.97
C VAL A 294 -13.01 2.23 6.14
N GLY A 295 -11.84 2.82 5.96
CA GLY A 295 -11.61 4.25 6.18
C GLY A 295 -12.54 5.15 5.36
N PRO A 296 -12.56 5.07 4.02
CA PRO A 296 -13.38 5.94 3.19
C PRO A 296 -14.88 5.84 3.45
N PRO A 297 -15.51 4.65 3.58
CA PRO A 297 -16.92 4.56 3.98
C PRO A 297 -17.19 5.11 5.37
N LEU A 298 -16.27 4.94 6.31
CA LEU A 298 -16.41 5.46 7.67
C LEU A 298 -16.45 7.00 7.66
N ILE A 299 -15.58 7.64 6.89
CA ILE A 299 -15.63 9.10 6.68
C ILE A 299 -16.99 9.52 6.12
N GLY A 300 -17.46 8.85 5.07
CA GLY A 300 -18.75 9.17 4.45
C GLY A 300 -19.90 9.07 5.43
N TYR A 301 -19.93 8.04 6.26
CA TYR A 301 -20.93 7.87 7.29
C TYR A 301 -20.88 8.97 8.36
N ILE A 302 -19.69 9.28 8.89
CA ILE A 302 -19.52 10.35 9.87
C ILE A 302 -19.85 11.72 9.24
N ALA A 303 -19.49 11.93 7.97
CA ALA A 303 -19.76 13.17 7.26
C ALA A 303 -21.27 13.45 7.12
N GLN A 304 -22.09 12.42 6.92
CA GLN A 304 -23.55 12.53 6.89
C GLN A 304 -24.14 12.91 8.26
N LEU A 305 -23.53 12.43 9.34
CA LEU A 305 -24.03 12.68 10.71
C LEU A 305 -23.55 14.01 11.30
N ALA A 306 -22.27 14.34 11.11
CA ALA A 306 -21.61 15.44 11.81
C ALA A 306 -20.87 16.42 10.90
N GLY A 307 -20.77 16.11 9.61
CA GLY A 307 -20.00 16.91 8.66
C GLY A 307 -18.59 16.40 8.40
N LEU A 308 -18.06 16.75 7.24
CA LEU A 308 -16.77 16.23 6.73
C LEU A 308 -15.57 16.69 7.60
N GLN A 309 -15.63 17.87 8.18
CA GLN A 309 -14.60 18.40 9.07
C GLN A 309 -14.40 17.52 10.30
N TYR A 310 -15.49 17.07 10.93
CA TYR A 310 -15.44 16.15 12.07
C TYR A 310 -14.98 14.75 11.66
N SER A 311 -15.29 14.31 10.45
CA SER A 311 -14.78 13.04 9.91
C SER A 311 -13.26 13.03 9.86
N PHE A 312 -12.64 14.11 9.36
CA PHE A 312 -11.18 14.26 9.33
C PHE A 312 -10.58 14.34 10.74
N ALA A 313 -11.27 14.96 11.71
CA ALA A 313 -10.83 14.96 13.11
C ALA A 313 -10.81 13.55 13.71
N VAL A 314 -11.82 12.71 13.41
CA VAL A 314 -11.84 11.30 13.83
C VAL A 314 -10.70 10.52 13.19
N MET A 315 -10.43 10.75 11.90
CA MET A 315 -9.30 10.10 11.23
C MET A 315 -7.95 10.55 11.77
N ALA A 316 -7.83 11.79 12.20
CA ALA A 316 -6.61 12.26 12.90
C ALA A 316 -6.30 11.39 14.13
N CYS A 317 -7.33 10.97 14.89
CA CYS A 317 -7.14 10.08 16.04
C CYS A 317 -6.52 8.72 15.66
N LEU A 318 -6.74 8.22 14.44
CA LEU A 318 -6.05 7.00 13.95
C LEU A 318 -4.55 7.25 13.76
N GLY A 319 -4.15 8.44 13.29
CA GLY A 319 -2.74 8.84 13.24
C GLY A 319 -2.09 8.82 14.64
N LEU A 320 -2.77 9.37 15.64
CA LEU A 320 -2.32 9.27 17.04
C LEU A 320 -2.28 7.82 17.51
N GLY A 321 -3.26 7.01 17.10
CA GLY A 321 -3.30 5.56 17.36
C GLY A 321 -2.05 4.84 16.85
N VAL A 322 -1.55 5.18 15.65
CA VAL A 322 -0.27 4.65 15.14
C VAL A 322 0.86 4.92 16.11
N SER A 323 1.00 6.17 16.58
CA SER A 323 2.08 6.56 17.49
C SER A 323 2.01 5.84 18.85
N ILE A 324 0.80 5.71 19.42
CA ILE A 324 0.58 5.02 20.71
C ILE A 324 0.79 3.51 20.55
N LEU A 325 0.30 2.89 19.49
CA LEU A 325 0.41 1.46 19.31
C LEU A 325 1.86 1.03 19.08
N ILE A 326 2.63 1.76 18.27
CA ILE A 326 4.03 1.42 18.02
C ILE A 326 4.90 1.60 19.27
N SER A 327 4.57 2.54 20.16
CA SER A 327 5.31 2.73 21.42
C SER A 327 5.25 1.49 22.31
N LYS A 328 4.14 0.73 22.23
CA LYS A 328 3.90 -0.51 22.99
C LYS A 328 4.48 -1.77 22.32
N VAL A 329 5.19 -1.63 21.20
CA VAL A 329 5.89 -2.73 20.53
C VAL A 329 7.34 -2.70 21.00
N GLU A 330 7.71 -3.67 21.83
CA GLU A 330 9.04 -3.77 22.45
C GLU A 330 10.06 -4.41 21.50
N GLU A 331 9.57 -5.20 20.54
CA GLU A 331 10.39 -5.98 19.62
C GLU A 331 11.00 -5.16 18.47
N ILE A 332 10.83 -3.82 18.48
CA ILE A 332 11.34 -2.91 17.45
C ILE A 332 12.30 -1.91 18.08
N GLU A 333 13.53 -1.98 17.66
CA GLU A 333 14.56 -0.97 17.92
C GLU A 333 14.73 0.01 16.74
#